data_113fb9d427304fb78337a98ff1a685b2
#
_entry.id   113fb9d427304fb78337a98ff1a685b2
#
_cell.length_a   1.000
_cell.length_b   1.000
_cell.length_c   1.000
_cell.angle_alpha   90.00
_cell.angle_beta   90.00
_cell.angle_gamma   90.00
#
_symmetry.space_group_name_H-M   'P 1'
#
loop_
_entity.id
_entity.type
_entity.pdbx_description
1 polymer ?
#
loop_
_entity_poly.entity_id
_entity_poly.type
_entity_poly.pdbx_seq_one_letter_code
_entity_poly.pdbx_strand_id
1 'polypeptide(L)'
;MSIRCFVKSFSSRLMPLAMALGTACAAELQVPAFTAYTLPDTNSPRISERGGVRGWTDPANSVHWYGRLNQPGALQAKLRLRLPEGAESKLRLTVAGGFREVTVKGVSGSEPLTADFGTFSIERPGYQDFRLESINPKGQDAGQLEALVLDGPAVEGAHFNLKERRNAASVHLSYKAPTNAIAAFYCEVTAVEEPVTTFYMACGWHRGYFGMQVNSPTERRIIFSVWDSGNEAVDRNKVAAEHRVQLLGKGDGVYSGDFGNEGTGGHSHLKYPWKTGQTQRFLVTAQPTNQ
;
A
#
# COMPACT_ATOMS: atom_id res chain seq x y z
N MET A 1 -48.08 -51.69 51.68
CA MET A 1 -47.81 -50.28 51.87
C MET A 1 -47.50 -49.64 50.46
N SER A 2 -48.52 -49.06 49.82
CA SER A 2 -48.48 -48.66 48.43
C SER A 2 -48.34 -47.15 48.37
N ILE A 3 -47.25 -46.62 47.75
CA ILE A 3 -47.06 -45.22 47.56
C ILE A 3 -47.30 -44.89 46.04
N ARG A 4 -48.34 -44.13 45.78
CA ARG A 4 -48.64 -43.60 44.41
C ARG A 4 -47.93 -42.25 44.27
N CYS A 5 -47.02 -42.15 43.30
CA CYS A 5 -46.50 -40.86 42.83
C CYS A 5 -47.36 -40.30 41.71
N PHE A 6 -47.86 -39.08 41.91
CA PHE A 6 -48.55 -38.30 40.90
C PHE A 6 -47.52 -37.51 40.10
N VAL A 7 -47.42 -37.72 38.79
CA VAL A 7 -46.64 -36.89 37.90
C VAL A 7 -47.60 -35.87 37.25
N LYS A 8 -47.44 -34.59 37.54
CA LYS A 8 -48.11 -33.50 36.84
C LYS A 8 -47.38 -33.20 35.53
N SER A 9 -48.06 -33.43 34.44
CA SER A 9 -47.62 -32.98 33.11
C SER A 9 -47.71 -31.45 33.02
N PHE A 10 -46.58 -30.79 32.84
CA PHE A 10 -46.51 -29.37 32.43
C PHE A 10 -46.41 -29.31 30.94
N SER A 11 -47.50 -28.89 30.30
CA SER A 11 -47.53 -28.54 28.87
C SER A 11 -46.88 -27.17 28.65
N SER A 12 -45.58 -27.16 28.27
CA SER A 12 -44.91 -25.94 27.84
C SER A 12 -45.27 -25.62 26.39
N ARG A 13 -46.08 -24.59 26.21
CA ARG A 13 -46.29 -23.99 24.88
C ARG A 13 -44.99 -23.31 24.47
N LEU A 14 -44.27 -23.90 23.52
CA LEU A 14 -43.15 -23.22 22.81
C LEU A 14 -43.75 -22.11 21.95
N MET A 15 -43.55 -20.88 22.35
CA MET A 15 -43.73 -19.71 21.50
C MET A 15 -42.55 -19.67 20.48
N PRO A 16 -42.78 -19.59 19.19
CA PRO A 16 -41.66 -19.39 18.25
C PRO A 16 -41.09 -17.99 18.46
N LEU A 17 -39.84 -17.93 18.92
CA LEU A 17 -39.03 -16.73 18.94
C LEU A 17 -38.64 -16.42 17.49
N ALA A 18 -39.40 -15.52 16.84
CA ALA A 18 -38.97 -14.96 15.56
C ALA A 18 -37.67 -14.18 15.77
N MET A 19 -36.53 -14.82 15.46
CA MET A 19 -35.28 -14.09 15.30
C MET A 19 -35.46 -13.16 14.10
N ALA A 20 -35.71 -11.89 14.36
CA ALA A 20 -35.47 -10.85 13.38
C ALA A 20 -33.94 -10.85 13.09
N LEU A 21 -33.53 -11.44 11.97
CA LEU A 21 -32.23 -11.21 11.39
C LEU A 21 -32.18 -9.72 11.02
N GLY A 22 -31.73 -8.89 11.94
CA GLY A 22 -31.28 -7.56 11.62
C GLY A 22 -30.10 -7.69 10.67
N THR A 23 -30.31 -7.38 9.39
CA THR A 23 -29.24 -7.14 8.46
C THR A 23 -28.44 -5.95 9.02
N ALA A 24 -27.33 -6.25 9.72
CA ALA A 24 -26.35 -5.23 10.03
C ALA A 24 -25.87 -4.71 8.67
N CYS A 25 -26.31 -3.51 8.30
CA CYS A 25 -25.76 -2.80 7.17
C CYS A 25 -24.28 -2.59 7.49
N ALA A 26 -23.40 -3.33 6.82
CA ALA A 26 -21.98 -3.10 6.96
C ALA A 26 -21.72 -1.64 6.57
N ALA A 27 -20.94 -0.93 7.38
CA ALA A 27 -20.59 0.47 7.08
C ALA A 27 -19.84 0.52 5.75
N GLU A 28 -20.21 1.45 4.86
CA GLU A 28 -19.53 1.69 3.59
C GLU A 28 -18.02 1.84 3.81
N LEU A 29 -17.21 1.11 3.07
CA LEU A 29 -15.76 1.24 3.10
C LEU A 29 -15.34 2.39 2.19
N GLN A 30 -14.77 3.44 2.75
CA GLN A 30 -14.24 4.58 2.00
C GLN A 30 -12.74 4.40 1.81
N VAL A 31 -12.30 4.24 0.56
CA VAL A 31 -10.88 4.16 0.18
C VAL A 31 -10.46 5.51 -0.38
N PRO A 32 -9.63 6.28 0.34
CA PRO A 32 -9.27 7.64 -0.07
C PRO A 32 -8.58 7.68 -1.43
N ALA A 33 -8.87 8.69 -2.24
CA ALA A 33 -8.27 8.83 -3.57
C ALA A 33 -6.75 9.07 -3.50
N PHE A 34 -6.24 9.62 -2.41
CA PHE A 34 -4.80 9.81 -2.23
C PHE A 34 -4.02 8.50 -2.06
N THR A 35 -4.70 7.37 -1.86
CA THR A 35 -4.05 6.05 -1.80
C THR A 35 -3.96 5.36 -3.16
N ALA A 36 -4.53 5.95 -4.21
CA ALA A 36 -4.51 5.41 -5.55
C ALA A 36 -3.12 5.48 -6.21
N TYR A 37 -2.98 4.79 -7.31
CA TYR A 37 -1.84 4.81 -8.22
C TYR A 37 -2.27 5.30 -9.59
N THR A 38 -1.37 5.91 -10.35
CA THR A 38 -1.61 6.34 -11.72
C THR A 38 -0.73 5.57 -12.69
N LEU A 39 -1.28 5.12 -13.80
CA LEU A 39 -0.58 4.33 -14.81
C LEU A 39 -1.01 4.76 -16.22
N PRO A 40 -0.15 4.74 -17.23
CA PRO A 40 1.27 4.39 -17.17
C PRO A 40 2.15 5.52 -16.58
N ASP A 41 1.71 6.78 -16.62
CA ASP A 41 2.46 7.88 -16.01
C ASP A 41 2.17 7.95 -14.50
N THR A 42 3.19 7.68 -13.70
CA THR A 42 3.07 7.69 -12.23
C THR A 42 2.99 9.08 -11.61
N ASN A 43 3.15 10.14 -12.41
CA ASN A 43 3.11 11.54 -11.98
C ASN A 43 1.85 12.28 -12.45
N SER A 44 1.04 11.68 -13.31
CA SER A 44 -0.18 12.28 -13.88
C SER A 44 -1.32 11.24 -13.91
N PRO A 45 -2.51 11.60 -13.41
CA PRO A 45 -2.89 12.81 -12.69
C PRO A 45 -2.18 12.95 -11.33
N ARG A 46 -2.17 14.17 -10.80
CA ARG A 46 -1.52 14.49 -9.52
C ARG A 46 -2.28 13.92 -8.34
N ILE A 47 -1.57 13.23 -7.44
CA ILE A 47 -2.13 12.69 -6.21
C ILE A 47 -1.53 13.42 -5.00
N SER A 48 -2.39 13.79 -4.04
CA SER A 48 -1.96 14.38 -2.75
C SER A 48 -2.98 14.10 -1.66
N GLU A 49 -2.52 14.00 -0.40
CA GLU A 49 -3.37 13.73 0.77
C GLU A 49 -4.53 14.74 0.89
N ARG A 50 -4.24 16.04 0.76
CA ARG A 50 -5.25 17.09 0.89
C ARG A 50 -6.18 17.22 -0.32
N GLY A 51 -5.77 16.77 -1.48
CA GLY A 51 -6.48 17.03 -2.73
C GLY A 51 -7.01 15.80 -3.44
N GLY A 52 -6.73 14.60 -2.94
CA GLY A 52 -7.04 13.38 -3.68
C GLY A 52 -6.33 13.34 -5.03
N VAL A 53 -7.04 12.93 -6.08
CA VAL A 53 -6.55 12.93 -7.47
C VAL A 53 -7.06 14.17 -8.20
N ARG A 54 -6.19 14.92 -8.86
CA ARG A 54 -6.52 16.19 -9.56
C ARG A 54 -5.76 16.37 -10.85
N GLY A 55 -6.34 17.20 -11.75
CA GLY A 55 -5.73 17.56 -13.03
C GLY A 55 -5.64 16.36 -13.98
N TRP A 56 -6.65 15.53 -13.97
CA TRP A 56 -6.73 14.37 -14.84
C TRP A 56 -7.30 14.73 -16.20
N THR A 57 -6.44 15.18 -17.10
CA THR A 57 -6.80 15.68 -18.44
C THR A 57 -6.35 14.77 -19.58
N ASP A 58 -5.55 13.74 -19.30
CA ASP A 58 -5.11 12.76 -20.30
C ASP A 58 -5.78 11.39 -20.06
N PRO A 59 -6.70 10.96 -20.94
CA PRO A 59 -7.39 9.68 -20.81
C PRO A 59 -6.48 8.46 -21.06
N ALA A 60 -5.25 8.65 -21.52
CA ALA A 60 -4.27 7.57 -21.59
C ALA A 60 -3.82 7.08 -20.21
N ASN A 61 -3.98 7.92 -19.18
CA ASN A 61 -3.71 7.54 -17.81
C ASN A 61 -4.97 7.02 -17.12
N SER A 62 -4.78 6.06 -16.23
CA SER A 62 -5.83 5.49 -15.38
C SER A 62 -5.46 5.59 -13.90
N VAL A 63 -6.46 5.54 -13.04
CA VAL A 63 -6.31 5.60 -11.59
C VAL A 63 -6.68 4.24 -11.01
N HIS A 64 -5.81 3.69 -10.15
CA HIS A 64 -5.92 2.33 -9.64
C HIS A 64 -5.91 2.30 -8.12
N TRP A 65 -6.83 1.54 -7.52
CA TRP A 65 -6.76 1.13 -6.12
C TRP A 65 -6.59 -0.38 -6.07
N TYR A 66 -5.69 -0.85 -5.23
CA TYR A 66 -5.47 -2.27 -5.00
C TYR A 66 -5.97 -2.65 -3.63
N GLY A 67 -6.85 -3.63 -3.57
CA GLY A 67 -7.41 -4.13 -2.32
C GLY A 67 -7.63 -5.63 -2.34
N ARG A 68 -7.61 -6.24 -1.17
CA ARG A 68 -7.93 -7.64 -1.00
C ARG A 68 -9.37 -7.78 -0.53
N LEU A 69 -10.18 -8.47 -1.32
CA LEU A 69 -11.51 -8.91 -0.94
C LEU A 69 -11.41 -10.34 -0.39
N ASN A 70 -11.99 -10.58 0.79
CA ASN A 70 -11.86 -11.88 1.46
C ASN A 70 -13.01 -12.84 1.14
N GLN A 71 -14.11 -12.32 0.58
CA GLN A 71 -15.31 -13.10 0.31
C GLN A 71 -15.82 -12.89 -1.13
N PRO A 72 -16.42 -13.90 -1.75
CA PRO A 72 -17.19 -13.72 -2.97
C PRO A 72 -18.51 -13.01 -2.66
N GLY A 73 -19.15 -12.42 -3.67
CA GLY A 73 -20.46 -11.81 -3.51
C GLY A 73 -20.63 -10.51 -4.28
N ALA A 74 -21.72 -9.83 -3.99
CA ALA A 74 -22.02 -8.54 -4.57
C ALA A 74 -21.13 -7.46 -3.98
N LEU A 75 -20.62 -6.58 -4.85
CA LEU A 75 -19.82 -5.41 -4.54
C LEU A 75 -20.47 -4.19 -5.17
N GLN A 76 -21.03 -3.29 -4.37
CA GLN A 76 -21.47 -1.99 -4.84
C GLN A 76 -20.31 -1.02 -4.83
N ALA A 77 -20.10 -0.27 -5.93
CA ALA A 77 -19.02 0.68 -6.06
C ALA A 77 -19.52 2.06 -6.46
N LYS A 78 -19.08 3.07 -5.73
CA LYS A 78 -19.34 4.48 -5.98
C LYS A 78 -18.02 5.26 -5.93
N LEU A 79 -18.01 6.43 -6.55
CA LEU A 79 -16.88 7.36 -6.48
C LEU A 79 -17.37 8.72 -5.99
N ARG A 80 -16.68 9.26 -4.99
CA ARG A 80 -16.87 10.65 -4.57
C ARG A 80 -15.91 11.55 -5.32
N LEU A 81 -16.44 12.58 -5.96
CA LEU A 81 -15.65 13.52 -6.75
C LEU A 81 -16.27 14.92 -6.73
N ARG A 82 -15.47 15.91 -7.14
CA ARG A 82 -15.93 17.29 -7.37
C ARG A 82 -15.76 17.65 -8.82
N LEU A 83 -16.76 18.31 -9.36
CA LEU A 83 -16.76 18.90 -10.70
C LEU A 83 -17.23 20.33 -10.61
N PRO A 84 -16.65 21.26 -11.38
CA PRO A 84 -17.22 22.59 -11.55
C PRO A 84 -18.66 22.52 -12.06
N GLU A 85 -19.48 23.50 -11.69
CA GLU A 85 -20.84 23.63 -12.18
C GLU A 85 -20.87 23.62 -13.73
N GLY A 86 -21.77 22.85 -14.30
CA GLY A 86 -21.92 22.68 -15.74
C GLY A 86 -20.87 21.79 -16.41
N ALA A 87 -19.79 21.40 -15.72
CA ALA A 87 -18.84 20.42 -16.26
C ALA A 87 -19.46 19.01 -16.30
N GLU A 88 -19.03 18.22 -17.26
CA GLU A 88 -19.42 16.80 -17.39
C GLU A 88 -18.18 15.93 -17.35
N SER A 89 -18.27 14.78 -16.68
CA SER A 89 -17.22 13.77 -16.66
C SER A 89 -17.78 12.42 -16.96
N LYS A 90 -17.15 11.69 -17.88
CA LYS A 90 -17.47 10.31 -18.25
C LYS A 90 -16.38 9.39 -17.73
N LEU A 91 -16.76 8.44 -16.90
CA LEU A 91 -15.84 7.57 -16.19
C LEU A 91 -16.24 6.11 -16.39
N ARG A 92 -15.22 5.24 -16.46
CA ARG A 92 -15.37 3.79 -16.48
C ARG A 92 -14.63 3.19 -15.30
N LEU A 93 -15.31 2.39 -14.49
CA LEU A 93 -14.70 1.58 -13.45
C LEU A 93 -14.68 0.12 -13.88
N THR A 94 -13.52 -0.51 -13.81
CA THR A 94 -13.31 -1.93 -14.08
C THR A 94 -12.90 -2.64 -12.80
N VAL A 95 -13.61 -3.73 -12.44
CA VAL A 95 -13.33 -4.57 -11.27
C VAL A 95 -13.61 -6.03 -11.63
N ALA A 96 -12.73 -6.96 -11.26
CA ALA A 96 -12.90 -8.41 -11.45
C ALA A 96 -13.29 -8.80 -12.89
N GLY A 97 -12.77 -8.10 -13.89
CA GLY A 97 -13.04 -8.34 -15.31
C GLY A 97 -14.37 -7.75 -15.84
N GLY A 98 -15.22 -7.23 -14.97
CA GLY A 98 -16.43 -6.48 -15.35
C GLY A 98 -16.18 -4.97 -15.36
N PHE A 99 -16.91 -4.21 -16.18
CA PHE A 99 -16.84 -2.75 -16.15
C PHE A 99 -18.22 -2.10 -16.11
N ARG A 100 -18.26 -0.85 -15.64
CA ARG A 100 -19.43 0.03 -15.67
C ARG A 100 -19.00 1.44 -16.04
N GLU A 101 -19.86 2.15 -16.75
CA GLU A 101 -19.64 3.55 -17.16
C GLU A 101 -20.70 4.43 -16.54
N VAL A 102 -20.29 5.62 -16.14
CA VAL A 102 -21.19 6.66 -15.63
C VAL A 102 -20.82 8.00 -16.20
N THR A 103 -21.84 8.85 -16.36
CA THR A 103 -21.67 10.27 -16.67
C THR A 103 -22.12 11.08 -15.47
N VAL A 104 -21.24 11.94 -14.97
CA VAL A 104 -21.50 12.84 -13.83
C VAL A 104 -21.51 14.26 -14.32
N LYS A 105 -22.49 15.05 -13.87
CA LYS A 105 -22.59 16.49 -14.16
C LYS A 105 -22.34 17.30 -12.91
N GLY A 106 -21.49 18.30 -13.03
CA GLY A 106 -21.21 19.27 -11.99
C GLY A 106 -22.46 20.09 -11.66
N VAL A 107 -22.73 20.24 -10.39
CA VAL A 107 -23.79 21.08 -9.85
C VAL A 107 -23.21 22.18 -8.99
N SER A 108 -23.97 23.26 -8.80
CA SER A 108 -23.58 24.31 -7.85
C SER A 108 -23.60 23.76 -6.42
N GLY A 109 -22.57 24.12 -5.65
CA GLY A 109 -22.46 23.73 -4.24
C GLY A 109 -21.05 23.24 -3.87
N SER A 110 -20.83 23.07 -2.58
CA SER A 110 -19.55 22.63 -2.01
C SER A 110 -19.47 21.12 -1.74
N GLU A 111 -20.62 20.43 -1.83
CA GLU A 111 -20.67 18.99 -1.51
C GLU A 111 -20.10 18.15 -2.66
N PRO A 112 -19.41 17.05 -2.33
CA PRO A 112 -18.94 16.11 -3.35
C PRO A 112 -20.11 15.42 -4.05
N LEU A 113 -19.95 15.21 -5.36
CA LEU A 113 -20.86 14.40 -6.16
C LEU A 113 -20.57 12.91 -5.97
N THR A 114 -21.58 12.09 -6.22
CA THR A 114 -21.44 10.63 -6.21
C THR A 114 -21.69 10.08 -7.61
N ALA A 115 -20.68 9.41 -8.17
CA ALA A 115 -20.80 8.58 -9.36
C ALA A 115 -21.10 7.15 -8.90
N ASP A 116 -22.30 6.65 -9.17
CA ASP A 116 -22.70 5.30 -8.80
C ASP A 116 -22.51 4.34 -9.97
N PHE A 117 -21.53 3.42 -9.84
CA PHE A 117 -21.25 2.40 -10.84
C PHE A 117 -22.12 1.16 -10.67
N GLY A 118 -22.97 1.10 -9.65
CA GLY A 118 -23.82 -0.05 -9.36
C GLY A 118 -23.03 -1.25 -8.82
N THR A 119 -23.53 -2.44 -9.10
CA THR A 119 -23.06 -3.68 -8.48
C THR A 119 -22.20 -4.51 -9.43
N PHE A 120 -21.05 -4.97 -8.93
CA PHE A 120 -20.17 -5.97 -9.54
C PHE A 120 -20.34 -7.31 -8.84
N SER A 121 -20.11 -8.42 -9.56
CA SER A 121 -20.05 -9.76 -8.96
C SER A 121 -18.59 -10.14 -8.74
N ILE A 122 -18.22 -10.42 -7.50
CA ILE A 122 -16.91 -10.94 -7.13
C ILE A 122 -17.01 -12.46 -6.98
N GLU A 123 -16.55 -13.19 -7.98
CA GLU A 123 -16.58 -14.66 -7.97
C GLU A 123 -15.38 -15.25 -7.21
N ARG A 124 -14.23 -14.62 -7.33
CA ARG A 124 -12.98 -15.09 -6.74
C ARG A 124 -12.45 -14.06 -5.74
N PRO A 125 -12.40 -14.39 -4.44
CA PRO A 125 -11.71 -13.58 -3.46
C PRO A 125 -10.23 -13.45 -3.79
N GLY A 126 -9.58 -12.42 -3.23
CA GLY A 126 -8.17 -12.16 -3.43
C GLY A 126 -7.90 -10.69 -3.73
N TYR A 127 -6.70 -10.39 -4.20
CA TYR A 127 -6.35 -9.04 -4.61
C TYR A 127 -7.09 -8.66 -5.89
N GLN A 128 -7.71 -7.48 -5.87
CA GLN A 128 -8.43 -6.88 -6.99
C GLN A 128 -7.80 -5.56 -7.36
N ASP A 129 -7.78 -5.26 -8.65
CA ASP A 129 -7.49 -3.96 -9.22
C ASP A 129 -8.82 -3.24 -9.51
N PHE A 130 -9.02 -2.10 -8.87
CA PHE A 130 -10.12 -1.17 -9.12
C PHE A 130 -9.60 -0.10 -10.07
N ARG A 131 -9.71 -0.36 -11.36
CA ARG A 131 -9.21 0.52 -12.41
C ARG A 131 -10.26 1.51 -12.85
N LEU A 132 -9.99 2.79 -12.60
CA LEU A 132 -10.82 3.89 -13.06
C LEU A 132 -10.17 4.56 -14.27
N GLU A 133 -10.93 4.71 -15.33
CA GLU A 133 -10.53 5.33 -16.59
C GLU A 133 -11.39 6.57 -16.87
N SER A 134 -10.78 7.64 -17.34
CA SER A 134 -11.49 8.76 -17.93
C SER A 134 -11.74 8.45 -19.40
N ILE A 135 -13.00 8.50 -19.81
CA ILE A 135 -13.40 8.38 -21.21
C ILE A 135 -13.81 9.75 -21.81
N ASN A 136 -13.34 10.82 -21.18
CA ASN A 136 -13.45 12.17 -21.68
C ASN A 136 -12.46 12.40 -22.84
N PRO A 137 -12.73 13.40 -23.71
CA PRO A 137 -11.72 13.88 -24.66
C PRO A 137 -10.45 14.37 -23.95
N LYS A 138 -9.29 14.16 -24.60
CA LYS A 138 -8.01 14.68 -24.10
C LYS A 138 -8.08 16.21 -23.90
N GLY A 139 -7.59 16.67 -22.75
CA GLY A 139 -7.63 18.06 -22.32
C GLY A 139 -8.82 18.41 -21.44
N GLN A 140 -9.87 17.58 -21.39
CA GLN A 140 -10.99 17.75 -20.47
C GLN A 140 -10.66 17.13 -19.11
N ASP A 141 -10.77 17.92 -18.03
CA ASP A 141 -10.53 17.45 -16.67
C ASP A 141 -11.64 16.47 -16.22
N ALA A 142 -11.25 15.33 -15.73
CA ALA A 142 -12.17 14.30 -15.20
C ALA A 142 -12.72 14.65 -13.82
N GLY A 143 -12.24 15.72 -13.20
CA GLY A 143 -12.64 16.18 -11.87
C GLY A 143 -11.65 15.82 -10.78
N GLN A 144 -11.92 16.33 -9.59
CA GLN A 144 -11.16 16.01 -8.39
C GLN A 144 -11.76 14.80 -7.70
N LEU A 145 -11.02 13.68 -7.63
CA LEU A 145 -11.48 12.47 -6.95
C LEU A 145 -11.14 12.53 -5.47
N GLU A 146 -12.10 12.16 -4.61
CA GLU A 146 -11.93 12.17 -3.16
C GLU A 146 -11.82 10.77 -2.56
N ALA A 147 -12.69 9.84 -2.96
CA ALA A 147 -12.70 8.46 -2.44
C ALA A 147 -13.43 7.50 -3.38
N LEU A 148 -12.94 6.27 -3.44
CA LEU A 148 -13.69 5.11 -3.90
C LEU A 148 -14.50 4.60 -2.69
N VAL A 149 -15.81 4.41 -2.86
CA VAL A 149 -16.73 3.97 -1.80
C VAL A 149 -17.27 2.60 -2.19
N LEU A 150 -17.09 1.64 -1.32
CA LEU A 150 -17.42 0.24 -1.55
C LEU A 150 -18.40 -0.26 -0.47
N ASP A 151 -19.35 -1.07 -0.88
CA ASP A 151 -20.35 -1.68 0.01
C ASP A 151 -20.73 -3.09 -0.47
N GLY A 152 -21.44 -3.83 0.35
CA GLY A 152 -21.94 -5.15 0.05
C GLY A 152 -21.12 -6.31 0.63
N PRO A 153 -21.61 -7.55 0.49
CA PRO A 153 -21.01 -8.72 1.13
C PRO A 153 -19.53 -8.96 0.79
N ALA A 154 -19.11 -8.65 -0.42
CA ALA A 154 -17.72 -8.83 -0.84
C ALA A 154 -16.72 -7.91 -0.11
N VAL A 155 -17.22 -6.83 0.53
CA VAL A 155 -16.39 -5.86 1.27
C VAL A 155 -16.15 -6.28 2.71
N GLU A 156 -16.89 -7.27 3.21
CA GLU A 156 -16.73 -7.73 4.59
C GLU A 156 -15.31 -8.27 4.83
N GLY A 157 -14.61 -7.65 5.81
CA GLY A 157 -13.24 -7.98 6.11
C GLY A 157 -12.23 -7.63 5.00
N ALA A 158 -12.62 -6.81 4.01
CA ALA A 158 -11.72 -6.36 2.95
C ALA A 158 -10.55 -5.55 3.52
N HIS A 159 -9.42 -5.60 2.83
CA HIS A 159 -8.22 -4.89 3.23
C HIS A 159 -7.74 -3.97 2.12
N PHE A 160 -7.71 -2.67 2.41
CA PHE A 160 -7.18 -1.61 1.56
C PHE A 160 -6.16 -0.76 2.31
N ASN A 161 -5.27 -0.13 1.59
CA ASN A 161 -4.47 0.94 2.17
C ASN A 161 -5.36 2.19 2.35
N LEU A 162 -5.53 2.63 3.59
CA LEU A 162 -6.32 3.82 3.94
C LEU A 162 -5.44 4.99 4.41
N LYS A 163 -4.12 4.80 4.40
CA LYS A 163 -3.15 5.80 4.84
C LYS A 163 -2.41 6.39 3.64
N GLU A 164 -1.91 7.60 3.80
CA GLU A 164 -1.04 8.21 2.80
C GLU A 164 0.12 7.28 2.44
N ARG A 165 0.37 7.17 1.13
CA ARG A 165 1.55 6.46 0.63
C ARG A 165 2.78 7.32 0.92
N ARG A 166 3.78 6.72 1.50
CA ARG A 166 5.11 7.31 1.57
C ARG A 166 5.80 7.20 0.22
N ASN A 167 6.90 7.96 0.04
CA ASN A 167 7.62 8.10 -1.23
C ASN A 167 8.05 6.79 -1.90
N ALA A 168 8.20 5.70 -1.14
CA ALA A 168 8.48 4.39 -1.68
C ALA A 168 7.43 3.37 -1.21
N ALA A 169 6.81 2.67 -2.15
CA ALA A 169 6.04 1.48 -1.83
C ALA A 169 6.99 0.40 -1.31
N SER A 170 6.74 -0.15 -0.12
CA SER A 170 7.59 -1.16 0.46
C SER A 170 6.80 -2.27 1.13
N VAL A 171 7.30 -3.49 1.02
CA VAL A 171 6.82 -4.67 1.74
C VAL A 171 7.92 -5.11 2.67
N HIS A 172 7.60 -5.27 3.95
CA HIS A 172 8.54 -5.71 4.97
C HIS A 172 8.14 -7.07 5.51
N LEU A 173 9.09 -8.00 5.54
CA LEU A 173 8.96 -9.27 6.24
C LEU A 173 9.62 -9.14 7.61
N SER A 174 8.82 -9.32 8.66
CA SER A 174 9.33 -9.26 10.03
C SER A 174 9.68 -10.66 10.51
N TYR A 175 10.92 -10.86 10.92
CA TYR A 175 11.40 -12.11 11.50
C TYR A 175 11.49 -11.97 13.02
N LYS A 176 11.09 -13.03 13.72
CA LYS A 176 11.36 -13.12 15.17
C LYS A 176 12.87 -13.23 15.37
N ALA A 177 13.47 -12.20 15.91
CA ALA A 177 14.88 -12.21 16.28
C ALA A 177 15.04 -12.60 17.76
N PRO A 178 16.17 -13.22 18.17
CA PRO A 178 16.52 -13.38 19.58
C PRO A 178 16.53 -12.01 20.28
N THR A 179 16.19 -11.98 21.56
CA THR A 179 16.18 -10.76 22.38
C THR A 179 17.58 -10.30 22.81
N ASN A 180 18.59 -11.14 22.63
CA ASN A 180 20.00 -10.86 22.91
C ASN A 180 20.69 -10.20 21.69
N ALA A 181 21.86 -9.65 21.90
CA ALA A 181 22.67 -9.08 20.84
C ALA A 181 22.92 -10.08 19.70
N ILE A 182 22.59 -9.70 18.49
CA ILE A 182 22.79 -10.50 17.27
C ILE A 182 24.18 -10.17 16.74
N ALA A 183 25.05 -11.17 16.68
CA ALA A 183 26.42 -11.02 16.16
C ALA A 183 26.48 -11.17 14.63
N ALA A 184 25.55 -11.90 14.01
CA ALA A 184 25.53 -12.14 12.58
C ALA A 184 24.11 -12.35 12.07
N PHE A 185 23.86 -11.89 10.84
CA PHE A 185 22.64 -12.17 10.08
C PHE A 185 23.02 -12.62 8.68
N TYR A 186 22.45 -13.75 8.25
CA TYR A 186 22.62 -14.30 6.91
C TYR A 186 21.27 -14.39 6.21
N CYS A 187 21.24 -13.99 4.93
CA CYS A 187 20.05 -14.04 4.10
C CYS A 187 20.42 -14.34 2.64
N GLU A 188 19.59 -15.13 1.98
CA GLU A 188 19.64 -15.36 0.55
C GLU A 188 18.47 -14.66 -0.14
N VAL A 189 18.76 -13.94 -1.22
CA VAL A 189 17.76 -13.20 -1.99
C VAL A 189 17.86 -13.59 -3.45
N THR A 190 16.73 -14.01 -4.04
CA THR A 190 16.61 -14.26 -5.47
C THR A 190 15.57 -13.28 -6.01
N ALA A 191 16.00 -12.27 -6.77
CA ALA A 191 15.06 -11.38 -7.46
C ALA A 191 14.41 -12.16 -8.62
N VAL A 192 13.08 -12.13 -8.71
CA VAL A 192 12.31 -12.75 -9.80
C VAL A 192 11.97 -11.76 -10.91
N GLU A 193 12.01 -10.47 -10.60
CA GLU A 193 11.83 -9.34 -11.52
C GLU A 193 12.84 -8.25 -11.19
N GLU A 194 13.06 -7.30 -12.11
CA GLU A 194 14.04 -6.24 -11.93
C GLU A 194 13.57 -4.88 -12.48
N PRO A 195 12.39 -4.37 -12.08
CA PRO A 195 11.97 -3.03 -12.48
C PRO A 195 12.97 -1.98 -12.03
N VAL A 196 13.22 -0.99 -12.88
CA VAL A 196 14.12 0.12 -12.55
C VAL A 196 13.64 0.85 -11.31
N THR A 197 14.57 1.31 -10.47
CA THR A 197 14.33 1.93 -9.15
C THR A 197 13.81 0.98 -8.06
N THR A 198 13.92 -0.33 -8.25
CA THR A 198 13.58 -1.32 -7.22
C THR A 198 14.75 -1.59 -6.30
N PHE A 199 14.44 -1.73 -5.00
CA PHE A 199 15.36 -2.10 -3.94
C PHE A 199 14.94 -3.45 -3.34
N TYR A 200 15.88 -4.38 -3.23
CA TYR A 200 15.69 -5.67 -2.56
C TYR A 200 16.56 -5.68 -1.30
N MET A 201 15.97 -5.31 -0.18
CA MET A 201 16.68 -5.26 1.08
C MET A 201 16.78 -6.66 1.67
N ALA A 202 17.99 -7.21 1.73
CA ALA A 202 18.26 -8.51 2.33
C ALA A 202 18.18 -8.46 3.86
N CYS A 203 18.63 -7.35 4.45
CA CYS A 203 18.63 -7.12 5.88
C CYS A 203 18.43 -5.64 6.18
N GLY A 204 17.48 -5.33 7.06
CA GLY A 204 17.29 -4.00 7.61
C GLY A 204 17.26 -4.05 9.13
N TRP A 205 17.86 -3.09 9.78
CA TRP A 205 17.86 -2.93 11.23
C TRP A 205 17.63 -1.47 11.62
N HIS A 206 17.57 -1.18 12.91
CA HIS A 206 17.22 0.17 13.39
C HIS A 206 18.03 1.31 12.76
N ARG A 207 19.29 1.09 12.43
CA ARG A 207 20.21 2.14 11.93
C ARG A 207 20.87 1.78 10.60
N GLY A 208 20.36 0.84 9.84
CA GLY A 208 20.99 0.50 8.57
C GLY A 208 20.25 -0.54 7.76
N TYR A 209 20.77 -0.73 6.55
CA TYR A 209 20.29 -1.78 5.65
C TYR A 209 21.41 -2.27 4.72
N PHE A 210 21.21 -3.45 4.19
CA PHE A 210 22.08 -4.11 3.22
C PHE A 210 21.22 -4.85 2.18
N GLY A 211 21.51 -4.69 0.89
CA GLY A 211 20.73 -5.33 -0.14
C GLY A 211 21.17 -5.00 -1.57
N MET A 212 20.24 -5.18 -2.50
CA MET A 212 20.42 -4.99 -3.93
C MET A 212 19.59 -3.82 -4.45
N GLN A 213 20.04 -3.22 -5.54
CA GLN A 213 19.32 -2.15 -6.23
C GLN A 213 19.36 -2.34 -7.75
N VAL A 214 18.22 -2.07 -8.39
CA VAL A 214 18.13 -1.81 -9.82
C VAL A 214 18.24 -0.30 -10.03
N ASN A 215 19.47 0.20 -10.21
CA ASN A 215 19.74 1.63 -10.23
C ASN A 215 19.32 2.30 -11.55
N SER A 216 19.47 1.58 -12.65
CA SER A 216 19.07 2.04 -14.00
C SER A 216 18.83 0.82 -14.90
N PRO A 217 18.35 0.98 -16.13
CA PRO A 217 18.21 -0.13 -17.07
C PRO A 217 19.50 -0.95 -17.26
N THR A 218 20.67 -0.31 -17.07
CA THR A 218 21.97 -0.92 -17.33
C THR A 218 22.84 -1.07 -16.09
N GLU A 219 22.40 -0.62 -14.91
CA GLU A 219 23.21 -0.66 -13.69
C GLU A 219 22.51 -1.36 -12.53
N ARG A 220 23.17 -2.36 -11.99
CA ARG A 220 22.80 -3.10 -10.78
C ARG A 220 23.84 -2.80 -9.70
N ARG A 221 23.38 -2.73 -8.45
CA ARG A 221 24.24 -2.43 -7.29
C ARG A 221 23.97 -3.38 -6.14
N ILE A 222 24.99 -3.59 -5.34
CA ILE A 222 24.88 -3.97 -3.93
C ILE A 222 25.01 -2.68 -3.14
N ILE A 223 24.13 -2.46 -2.16
CA ILE A 223 24.05 -1.21 -1.39
C ILE A 223 24.10 -1.51 0.10
N PHE A 224 24.78 -0.64 0.85
CA PHE A 224 24.88 -0.70 2.31
C PHE A 224 24.85 0.72 2.87
N SER A 225 24.00 0.95 3.88
CA SER A 225 23.89 2.27 4.52
C SER A 225 23.72 2.12 6.02
N VAL A 226 24.30 3.04 6.76
CA VAL A 226 24.20 3.13 8.23
C VAL A 226 23.96 4.57 8.62
N TRP A 227 22.93 4.81 9.43
CA TRP A 227 22.59 6.12 9.96
C TRP A 227 23.43 6.47 11.18
N ASP A 228 23.80 7.75 11.30
CA ASP A 228 24.40 8.31 12.50
C ASP A 228 23.47 8.10 13.72
N SER A 229 24.02 7.97 14.90
CA SER A 229 23.25 7.88 16.15
C SER A 229 22.83 9.29 16.63
N GLY A 230 21.91 9.34 17.60
CA GLY A 230 21.41 10.61 18.13
C GLY A 230 20.15 11.12 17.44
N ASN A 231 19.87 12.41 17.59
CA ASN A 231 18.73 13.06 16.94
C ASN A 231 18.97 13.18 15.44
N GLU A 232 17.93 12.92 14.65
CA GLU A 232 18.01 13.00 13.20
C GLU A 232 18.34 14.43 12.76
N ALA A 233 19.56 14.65 12.28
CA ALA A 233 19.97 15.87 11.62
C ALA A 233 19.93 15.67 10.10
N VAL A 234 19.66 16.74 9.36
CA VAL A 234 19.74 16.74 7.88
C VAL A 234 21.11 17.18 7.39
N ASP A 235 21.92 17.75 8.27
CA ASP A 235 23.28 18.21 8.01
C ASP A 235 24.27 17.45 8.92
N ARG A 236 25.06 16.59 8.31
CA ARG A 236 26.03 15.75 9.04
C ARG A 236 27.07 16.55 9.81
N ASN A 237 27.37 17.77 9.39
CA ASN A 237 28.30 18.62 10.10
C ASN A 237 27.80 19.06 11.49
N LYS A 238 26.49 18.99 11.71
CA LYS A 238 25.85 19.29 13.00
C LYS A 238 25.73 18.07 13.93
N VAL A 239 26.06 16.89 13.45
CA VAL A 239 26.09 15.68 14.28
C VAL A 239 27.35 15.65 15.09
N ALA A 240 27.27 15.39 16.41
CA ALA A 240 28.43 15.26 17.28
C ALA A 240 29.34 14.11 16.82
N ALA A 241 30.63 14.26 16.97
CA ALA A 241 31.62 13.33 16.41
C ALA A 241 31.42 11.88 16.92
N GLU A 242 31.05 11.71 18.19
CA GLU A 242 30.77 10.42 18.83
C GLU A 242 29.52 9.73 18.29
N HIS A 243 28.66 10.46 17.62
CA HIS A 243 27.44 9.93 17.00
C HIS A 243 27.58 9.63 15.50
N ARG A 244 28.70 10.03 14.90
CA ARG A 244 28.93 9.82 13.47
C ARG A 244 29.43 8.43 13.17
N VAL A 245 28.80 7.81 12.17
CA VAL A 245 29.27 6.56 11.56
C VAL A 245 30.65 6.82 10.92
N GLN A 246 31.60 5.94 11.18
CA GLN A 246 32.93 6.00 10.61
C GLN A 246 33.19 4.83 9.68
N LEU A 247 33.72 5.09 8.49
CA LEU A 247 34.15 4.06 7.57
C LEU A 247 35.54 3.53 8.04
N LEU A 248 35.58 2.29 8.50
CA LEU A 248 36.81 1.64 8.95
C LEU A 248 37.52 0.89 7.83
N GLY A 249 36.78 0.48 6.80
CA GLY A 249 37.35 -0.22 5.64
C GLY A 249 36.28 -0.44 4.56
N LYS A 250 36.72 -0.68 3.34
CA LYS A 250 35.89 -1.05 2.19
C LYS A 250 36.63 -1.98 1.25
N GLY A 251 35.90 -2.80 0.51
CA GLY A 251 36.46 -3.65 -0.54
C GLY A 251 36.80 -2.90 -1.81
N ASP A 252 37.53 -3.54 -2.70
CA ASP A 252 37.87 -3.00 -4.00
C ASP A 252 36.65 -2.67 -4.84
N GLY A 253 36.69 -1.54 -5.53
CA GLY A 253 35.58 -1.08 -6.37
C GLY A 253 34.35 -0.55 -5.62
N VAL A 254 34.32 -0.60 -4.28
CA VAL A 254 33.22 -0.03 -3.48
C VAL A 254 33.35 1.48 -3.42
N TYR A 255 32.30 2.17 -3.86
CA TYR A 255 32.11 3.58 -3.60
C TYR A 255 31.58 3.79 -2.17
N SER A 256 32.03 4.82 -1.48
CA SER A 256 31.52 5.23 -0.17
C SER A 256 31.37 6.74 -0.10
N GLY A 257 30.39 7.22 0.61
CA GLY A 257 30.10 8.64 0.81
C GLY A 257 29.13 8.86 1.96
N ASP A 258 28.84 10.11 2.20
CA ASP A 258 27.90 10.54 3.23
C ASP A 258 26.54 10.87 2.62
N PHE A 259 25.48 10.80 3.42
CA PHE A 259 24.14 11.27 3.06
C PHE A 259 23.57 12.19 4.14
N GLY A 260 22.62 13.04 3.76
CA GLY A 260 22.06 14.04 4.66
C GLY A 260 20.64 14.50 4.35
N ASN A 261 19.85 13.75 3.59
CA ASN A 261 18.48 14.18 3.22
C ASN A 261 17.38 13.55 4.08
N GLU A 262 17.59 12.32 4.56
CA GLU A 262 16.64 11.55 5.38
C GLU A 262 17.31 11.12 6.68
N GLY A 263 17.77 12.09 7.48
CA GLY A 263 18.76 11.88 8.51
C GLY A 263 20.17 11.93 7.90
N THR A 264 21.19 11.63 8.69
CA THR A 264 22.59 11.64 8.26
C THR A 264 23.24 10.27 8.46
N GLY A 265 24.33 9.99 7.74
CA GLY A 265 25.03 8.72 7.88
C GLY A 265 26.03 8.47 6.76
N GLY A 266 26.54 7.24 6.71
CA GLY A 266 27.41 6.75 5.66
C GLY A 266 26.71 5.76 4.75
N HIS A 267 26.93 5.86 3.45
CA HIS A 267 26.48 4.88 2.48
C HIS A 267 27.64 4.33 1.66
N SER A 268 27.43 3.12 1.14
CA SER A 268 28.34 2.56 0.15
C SER A 268 27.57 1.74 -0.88
N HIS A 269 28.16 1.63 -2.06
CA HIS A 269 27.63 0.74 -3.07
C HIS A 269 28.76 0.14 -3.93
N LEU A 270 28.49 -1.06 -4.41
CA LEU A 270 29.30 -1.75 -5.41
C LEU A 270 28.46 -1.89 -6.67
N LYS A 271 28.99 -1.44 -7.83
CA LYS A 271 28.41 -1.82 -9.13
C LYS A 271 28.65 -3.30 -9.34
N TYR A 272 27.59 -4.08 -9.26
CA TYR A 272 27.64 -5.53 -9.33
C TYR A 272 26.50 -6.03 -10.22
N PRO A 273 26.83 -6.68 -11.36
CA PRO A 273 25.85 -7.06 -12.37
C PRO A 273 25.11 -8.35 -11.98
N TRP A 274 24.44 -8.35 -10.84
CA TRP A 274 23.58 -9.45 -10.44
C TRP A 274 22.42 -9.63 -11.44
N LYS A 275 21.92 -10.85 -11.56
CA LYS A 275 20.87 -11.19 -12.50
C LYS A 275 19.64 -11.73 -11.80
N THR A 276 18.47 -11.46 -12.38
CA THR A 276 17.20 -12.06 -12.01
C THR A 276 17.30 -13.59 -12.10
N GLY A 277 16.72 -14.29 -11.13
CA GLY A 277 16.78 -15.75 -11.01
C GLY A 277 18.08 -16.29 -10.37
N GLN A 278 19.09 -15.45 -10.13
CA GLN A 278 20.32 -15.86 -9.42
C GLN A 278 20.25 -15.48 -7.96
N THR A 279 20.51 -16.43 -7.08
CA THR A 279 20.56 -16.22 -5.63
C THR A 279 21.80 -15.45 -5.23
N GLN A 280 21.60 -14.32 -4.56
CA GLN A 280 22.65 -13.53 -3.93
C GLN A 280 22.65 -13.81 -2.42
N ARG A 281 23.84 -13.90 -1.82
CA ARG A 281 24.05 -14.25 -0.42
C ARG A 281 24.58 -13.05 0.36
N PHE A 282 23.91 -12.72 1.44
CA PHE A 282 24.24 -11.56 2.28
C PHE A 282 24.59 -12.03 3.69
N LEU A 283 25.74 -11.60 4.18
CA LEU A 283 26.16 -11.78 5.56
C LEU A 283 26.51 -10.43 6.17
N VAL A 284 25.81 -10.07 7.22
CA VAL A 284 26.12 -8.91 8.06
C VAL A 284 26.62 -9.41 9.40
N THR A 285 27.76 -8.91 9.85
CA THR A 285 28.29 -9.19 11.19
C THR A 285 28.38 -7.91 12.00
N ALA A 286 28.17 -8.00 13.30
CA ALA A 286 28.30 -6.89 14.24
C ALA A 286 29.08 -7.37 15.47
N GLN A 287 30.01 -6.54 15.90
CA GLN A 287 30.74 -6.73 17.16
C GLN A 287 30.42 -5.56 18.09
N PRO A 288 29.57 -5.74 19.10
CA PRO A 288 29.37 -4.73 20.12
C PRO A 288 30.71 -4.47 20.84
N THR A 289 31.13 -3.23 20.86
CA THR A 289 32.26 -2.80 21.70
C THR A 289 31.67 -2.16 22.95
N ASN A 290 32.06 -2.63 24.12
CA ASN A 290 31.79 -1.91 25.36
C ASN A 290 32.60 -0.62 25.34
N GLN A 291 31.96 0.49 25.04
CA GLN A 291 32.48 1.84 25.29
C GLN A 291 31.78 2.43 26.49
#